data_a767f6d6498917abed65957346a15acd
#
_entry.id   a767f6d6498917abed65957346a15acd
#
_cell.length_a   1.000
_cell.length_b   1.000
_cell.length_c   1.000
_cell.angle_alpha   90.00
_cell.angle_beta   90.00
_cell.angle_gamma   90.00
#
_symmetry.space_group_name_H-M   'P 1'
#
loop_
_entity.id
_entity.type
_entity.pdbx_description
1 polymer ?
#
loop_
_entity_poly.entity_id
_entity_poly.type
_entity_poly.pdbx_seq_one_letter_code
_entity_poly.pdbx_strand_id
1 'polypeptide(L)'
;MDSRLTIVDVTGSTNDDLLEAGKQGAPHGTGLAARAQTAGRGRRGHKWDSSAGNLLLSIVLRPCVNPAKYSGLAAVSGLAVLEALEKQGLANEIRLKWPNDLVARGHKLGGILVEAARDNEGKPFAVCGIGVNVNYVPSEVPDGGLPAIGLSDLNENVPAIDVLLKEVYHAVVSAVDAWADLLNATEENAGPLAPVHGQYVAHLNWIGEHVIARSPAGDELARGIFKTVDAFGRACIETEGGLRSFHFEEASLRPLSE
;
A
#
# COMPACT_ATOMS: atom_id res chain seq x y z
N MET A 1 -4.01 -12.32 22.93
CA MET A 1 -3.00 -12.27 21.82
C MET A 1 -3.72 -12.79 20.61
N ASP A 2 -3.70 -12.05 19.50
CA ASP A 2 -4.24 -12.60 18.27
C ASP A 2 -3.35 -13.77 17.83
N SER A 3 -3.92 -14.97 17.78
CA SER A 3 -3.17 -16.21 17.53
C SER A 3 -2.60 -16.32 16.10
N ARG A 4 -2.87 -15.33 15.24
CA ARG A 4 -2.49 -15.35 13.82
C ARG A 4 -1.36 -14.38 13.45
N LEU A 5 -0.98 -13.46 14.33
CA LEU A 5 0.16 -12.55 14.11
C LEU A 5 1.41 -13.07 14.83
N THR A 6 2.44 -13.39 14.07
CA THR A 6 3.76 -13.78 14.57
C THR A 6 4.75 -12.64 14.34
N ILE A 7 5.63 -12.40 15.31
CA ILE A 7 6.72 -11.42 15.21
C ILE A 7 8.04 -12.17 15.34
N VAL A 8 8.94 -11.97 14.38
CA VAL A 8 10.29 -12.57 14.36
C VAL A 8 11.37 -11.47 14.38
N ASP A 9 12.57 -11.82 14.82
CA ASP A 9 13.66 -10.84 14.84
C ASP A 9 14.15 -10.53 13.43
N VAL A 10 14.43 -11.55 12.62
CA VAL A 10 14.97 -11.39 11.26
C VAL A 10 14.39 -12.45 10.34
N THR A 11 14.07 -12.05 9.12
CA THR A 11 13.79 -12.98 8.01
C THR A 11 14.37 -12.46 6.70
N GLY A 12 14.29 -13.23 5.62
CA GLY A 12 14.58 -12.79 4.26
C GLY A 12 13.60 -11.73 3.81
N SER A 13 12.33 -12.10 3.74
CA SER A 13 11.21 -11.22 3.37
C SER A 13 9.91 -11.77 3.97
N THR A 14 9.21 -10.97 4.75
CA THR A 14 7.89 -11.35 5.30
C THR A 14 6.87 -11.69 4.20
N ASN A 15 6.96 -11.04 3.02
CA ASN A 15 6.10 -11.36 1.87
C ASN A 15 6.43 -12.75 1.30
N ASP A 16 7.71 -13.08 1.14
CA ASP A 16 8.12 -14.38 0.57
C ASP A 16 7.71 -15.52 1.50
N ASP A 17 7.94 -15.34 2.81
CA ASP A 17 7.54 -16.33 3.82
C ASP A 17 6.03 -16.57 3.79
N LEU A 18 5.23 -15.49 3.70
CA LEU A 18 3.78 -15.62 3.66
C LEU A 18 3.21 -16.04 2.29
N LEU A 19 3.91 -15.78 1.19
CA LEU A 19 3.57 -16.37 -0.10
C LEU A 19 3.71 -17.89 -0.04
N GLU A 20 4.77 -18.39 0.57
CA GLU A 20 4.97 -19.83 0.72
C GLU A 20 3.93 -20.43 1.70
N ALA A 21 3.72 -19.81 2.86
CA ALA A 21 2.68 -20.24 3.80
C ALA A 21 1.28 -20.23 3.16
N GLY A 22 0.97 -19.19 2.38
CA GLY A 22 -0.30 -19.06 1.67
C GLY A 22 -0.51 -20.16 0.61
N LYS A 23 0.55 -20.57 -0.11
CA LYS A 23 0.50 -21.72 -1.02
C LYS A 23 0.19 -23.02 -0.28
N GLN A 24 0.69 -23.17 0.95
CA GLN A 24 0.44 -24.32 1.82
C GLN A 24 -0.91 -24.23 2.54
N GLY A 25 -1.76 -23.24 2.25
CA GLY A 25 -3.10 -23.12 2.79
C GLY A 25 -3.21 -22.28 4.06
N ALA A 26 -2.23 -21.47 4.41
CA ALA A 26 -2.35 -20.55 5.55
C ALA A 26 -3.68 -19.77 5.48
N PRO A 27 -4.44 -19.66 6.59
CA PRO A 27 -5.76 -19.04 6.59
C PRO A 27 -5.69 -17.51 6.39
N HIS A 28 -6.84 -16.92 6.03
CA HIS A 28 -7.01 -15.47 6.00
C HIS A 28 -6.62 -14.84 7.35
N GLY A 29 -5.92 -13.70 7.29
CA GLY A 29 -5.43 -13.01 8.47
C GLY A 29 -4.15 -13.59 9.08
N THR A 30 -3.52 -14.64 8.49
CA THR A 30 -2.18 -15.05 8.93
C THR A 30 -1.21 -13.90 8.71
N GLY A 31 -0.61 -13.37 9.77
CA GLY A 31 0.31 -12.23 9.78
C GLY A 31 1.72 -12.61 10.20
N LEU A 32 2.71 -12.03 9.56
CA LEU A 32 4.13 -12.11 9.92
C LEU A 32 4.72 -10.71 9.94
N ALA A 33 5.28 -10.33 11.08
CA ALA A 33 6.08 -9.12 11.20
C ALA A 33 7.53 -9.47 11.51
N ALA A 34 8.48 -8.64 11.07
CA ALA A 34 9.89 -8.81 11.35
C ALA A 34 10.49 -7.51 11.90
N ARG A 35 11.49 -7.64 12.78
CA ARG A 35 12.30 -6.50 13.28
C ARG A 35 13.24 -5.99 12.19
N ALA A 36 13.73 -6.89 11.32
CA ALA A 36 14.53 -6.57 10.15
C ALA A 36 14.33 -7.62 9.05
N GLN A 37 14.57 -7.23 7.80
CA GLN A 37 14.60 -8.15 6.65
C GLN A 37 15.92 -8.02 5.89
N THR A 38 16.47 -9.14 5.42
CA THR A 38 17.73 -9.18 4.67
C THR A 38 17.51 -9.04 3.15
N ALA A 39 16.29 -9.27 2.67
CA ALA A 39 15.89 -9.20 1.26
C ALA A 39 14.51 -8.55 1.10
N GLY A 40 14.27 -7.42 1.81
CA GLY A 40 13.01 -6.68 1.71
C GLY A 40 12.70 -6.24 0.29
N ARG A 41 11.42 -6.40 -0.12
CA ARG A 41 10.98 -6.17 -1.49
C ARG A 41 9.95 -5.05 -1.59
N GLY A 42 10.07 -4.26 -2.64
CA GLY A 42 9.06 -3.34 -3.14
C GLY A 42 8.52 -3.77 -4.49
N ARG A 43 7.66 -2.94 -5.08
CA ARG A 43 7.12 -3.21 -6.43
C ARG A 43 8.21 -3.18 -7.51
N ARG A 44 7.98 -3.93 -8.59
CA ARG A 44 8.84 -3.93 -9.80
C ARG A 44 10.30 -4.29 -9.50
N GLY A 45 10.54 -5.13 -8.48
CA GLY A 45 11.88 -5.56 -8.12
C GLY A 45 12.73 -4.54 -7.34
N HIS A 46 12.17 -3.40 -6.97
CA HIS A 46 12.86 -2.48 -6.09
C HIS A 46 13.10 -3.10 -4.72
N LYS A 47 14.23 -2.79 -4.12
CA LYS A 47 14.49 -3.16 -2.73
C LYS A 47 13.70 -2.24 -1.79
N TRP A 48 13.23 -2.80 -0.69
CA TRP A 48 12.74 -2.05 0.46
C TRP A 48 13.80 -2.12 1.55
N ASP A 49 14.31 -0.98 1.99
CA ASP A 49 15.22 -0.95 3.13
C ASP A 49 14.46 -1.38 4.39
N SER A 50 14.91 -2.46 4.97
CA SER A 50 14.22 -3.14 6.07
C SER A 50 15.07 -3.18 7.33
N SER A 51 15.84 -2.13 7.56
CA SER A 51 16.62 -1.97 8.77
C SER A 51 15.74 -1.92 10.02
N ALA A 52 16.29 -2.33 11.16
CA ALA A 52 15.56 -2.34 12.43
C ALA A 52 15.08 -0.92 12.81
N GLY A 53 13.90 -0.87 13.43
CA GLY A 53 13.29 0.40 13.84
C GLY A 53 12.11 0.83 12.97
N ASN A 54 11.70 0.00 12.02
CA ASN A 54 10.57 0.27 11.12
C ASN A 54 9.47 -0.79 11.28
N LEU A 55 8.27 -0.47 10.82
CA LEU A 55 7.16 -1.40 10.74
C LEU A 55 7.29 -2.22 9.45
N LEU A 56 7.48 -3.52 9.61
CA LEU A 56 7.62 -4.50 8.53
C LEU A 56 6.61 -5.62 8.79
N LEU A 57 5.52 -5.64 8.03
CA LEU A 57 4.38 -6.53 8.25
C LEU A 57 3.91 -7.10 6.90
N SER A 58 3.60 -8.38 6.87
CA SER A 58 2.85 -8.99 5.76
C SER A 58 1.65 -9.78 6.29
N ILE A 59 0.59 -9.88 5.49
CA ILE A 59 -0.69 -10.52 5.87
C ILE A 59 -1.19 -11.34 4.70
N VAL A 60 -1.54 -12.61 4.94
CA VAL A 60 -2.28 -13.45 3.98
C VAL A 60 -3.74 -13.01 3.94
N LEU A 61 -4.23 -12.63 2.79
CA LEU A 61 -5.58 -12.17 2.54
C LEU A 61 -6.30 -13.15 1.60
N ARG A 62 -7.50 -13.61 2.01
CA ARG A 62 -8.37 -14.47 1.20
C ARG A 62 -9.78 -13.88 1.15
N PRO A 63 -9.94 -12.63 0.63
CA PRO A 63 -11.26 -12.03 0.57
C PRO A 63 -12.18 -12.84 -0.36
N CYS A 64 -13.43 -13.00 0.04
CA CYS A 64 -14.43 -13.75 -0.72
C CYS A 64 -15.00 -12.90 -1.86
N VAL A 65 -14.14 -12.48 -2.81
CA VAL A 65 -14.49 -11.71 -4.01
C VAL A 65 -13.81 -12.30 -5.24
N ASN A 66 -14.29 -11.92 -6.42
CA ASN A 66 -13.59 -12.30 -7.66
C ASN A 66 -12.13 -11.82 -7.61
N PRO A 67 -11.12 -12.68 -7.89
CA PRO A 67 -9.70 -12.32 -7.85
C PRO A 67 -9.31 -11.14 -8.76
N ALA A 68 -10.09 -10.86 -9.82
CA ALA A 68 -9.90 -9.68 -10.65
C ALA A 68 -10.07 -8.35 -9.86
N LYS A 69 -10.74 -8.40 -8.70
CA LYS A 69 -10.92 -7.25 -7.80
C LYS A 69 -9.74 -7.04 -6.84
N TYR A 70 -8.77 -7.96 -6.78
CA TYR A 70 -7.61 -7.85 -5.88
C TYR A 70 -6.73 -6.62 -6.16
N SER A 71 -6.86 -6.01 -7.35
CA SER A 71 -6.23 -4.72 -7.65
C SER A 71 -6.65 -3.58 -6.71
N GLY A 72 -7.77 -3.71 -6.00
CA GLY A 72 -8.22 -2.75 -4.97
C GLY A 72 -7.52 -2.90 -3.61
N LEU A 73 -6.89 -4.06 -3.33
CA LEU A 73 -6.35 -4.37 -2.01
C LEU A 73 -5.28 -3.38 -1.53
N ALA A 74 -4.45 -2.85 -2.43
CA ALA A 74 -3.42 -1.88 -2.05
C ALA A 74 -4.04 -0.56 -1.55
N ALA A 75 -5.10 -0.09 -2.19
CA ALA A 75 -5.81 1.12 -1.80
C ALA A 75 -6.56 0.93 -0.47
N VAL A 76 -7.27 -0.19 -0.32
CA VAL A 76 -7.98 -0.57 0.92
C VAL A 76 -7.00 -0.67 2.09
N SER A 77 -5.88 -1.38 1.89
CA SER A 77 -4.84 -1.49 2.92
C SER A 77 -4.20 -0.14 3.25
N GLY A 78 -4.00 0.72 2.24
CA GLY A 78 -3.49 2.08 2.44
C GLY A 78 -4.40 2.92 3.32
N LEU A 79 -5.69 2.90 3.06
CA LEU A 79 -6.69 3.58 3.91
C LEU A 79 -6.69 3.02 5.34
N ALA A 80 -6.61 1.70 5.49
CA ALA A 80 -6.56 1.06 6.81
C ALA A 80 -5.31 1.44 7.61
N VAL A 81 -4.15 1.55 6.93
CA VAL A 81 -2.92 2.04 7.57
C VAL A 81 -3.08 3.49 8.03
N LEU A 82 -3.65 4.37 7.18
CA LEU A 82 -3.93 5.75 7.57
C LEU A 82 -4.85 5.82 8.79
N GLU A 83 -5.95 5.07 8.79
CA GLU A 83 -6.89 5.02 9.92
C GLU A 83 -6.21 4.54 11.20
N ALA A 84 -5.35 3.52 11.13
CA ALA A 84 -4.59 3.04 12.28
C ALA A 84 -3.64 4.10 12.83
N LEU A 85 -2.95 4.83 11.95
CA LEU A 85 -2.06 5.93 12.34
C LEU A 85 -2.85 7.13 12.90
N GLU A 86 -4.03 7.43 12.34
CA GLU A 86 -4.92 8.50 12.82
C GLU A 86 -5.40 8.24 14.25
N LYS A 87 -5.81 7.01 14.56
CA LYS A 87 -6.18 6.60 15.93
C LYS A 87 -5.05 6.81 16.94
N GLN A 88 -3.81 6.81 16.49
CA GLN A 88 -2.61 7.10 17.30
C GLN A 88 -2.19 8.58 17.24
N GLY A 89 -2.98 9.45 16.59
CA GLY A 89 -2.67 10.88 16.47
C GLY A 89 -1.53 11.20 15.49
N LEU A 90 -1.20 10.30 14.57
CA LEU A 90 -0.01 10.41 13.70
C LEU A 90 -0.33 10.80 12.25
N ALA A 91 -1.61 10.86 11.82
CA ALA A 91 -1.96 10.93 10.41
C ALA A 91 -2.14 12.34 9.82
N ASN A 92 -2.03 13.42 10.60
CA ASN A 92 -2.41 14.78 10.18
C ASN A 92 -1.77 15.25 8.86
N GLU A 93 -0.54 14.81 8.57
CA GLU A 93 0.22 15.21 7.38
C GLU A 93 0.40 14.06 6.38
N ILE A 94 -0.14 12.87 6.69
CA ILE A 94 0.05 11.69 5.86
C ILE A 94 -1.03 11.64 4.78
N ARG A 95 -0.63 11.32 3.56
CA ARG A 95 -1.50 11.12 2.40
C ARG A 95 -1.12 9.83 1.67
N LEU A 96 -2.05 9.33 0.87
CA LEU A 96 -1.78 8.24 -0.06
C LEU A 96 -1.25 8.81 -1.37
N LYS A 97 -0.16 8.24 -1.86
CA LYS A 97 0.32 8.52 -3.22
C LYS A 97 -0.01 7.33 -4.09
N TRP A 98 -0.79 7.56 -5.12
CA TRP A 98 -1.12 6.53 -6.09
C TRP A 98 0.14 5.89 -6.68
N PRO A 99 0.17 4.54 -6.81
CA PRO A 99 -0.91 3.63 -6.47
C PRO A 99 -0.82 3.02 -5.06
N ASN A 100 0.30 3.11 -4.33
CA ASN A 100 0.56 2.23 -3.18
C ASN A 100 1.54 2.79 -2.14
N ASP A 101 1.87 4.07 -2.20
CA ASP A 101 2.79 4.71 -1.26
C ASP A 101 2.03 5.53 -0.21
N LEU A 102 2.59 5.61 1.01
CA LEU A 102 2.26 6.63 1.99
C LEU A 102 3.31 7.74 1.90
N VAL A 103 2.87 8.98 1.94
CA VAL A 103 3.75 10.15 1.83
C VAL A 103 3.38 11.20 2.87
N ALA A 104 4.37 11.98 3.32
CA ALA A 104 4.19 13.15 4.17
C ALA A 104 5.23 14.21 3.79
N ARG A 105 4.85 15.48 3.76
CA ARG A 105 5.74 16.62 3.45
C ARG A 105 6.57 16.42 2.16
N GLY A 106 5.97 15.81 1.12
CA GLY A 106 6.66 15.51 -0.13
C GLY A 106 7.64 14.33 -0.08
N HIS A 107 7.73 13.59 1.03
CA HIS A 107 8.63 12.47 1.25
C HIS A 107 7.87 11.15 1.35
N LYS A 108 8.54 10.04 1.06
CA LYS A 108 7.97 8.69 1.19
C LYS A 108 8.08 8.19 2.63
N LEU A 109 6.93 7.97 3.25
CA LEU A 109 6.81 7.41 4.59
C LEU A 109 6.75 5.88 4.57
N GLY A 110 6.05 5.32 3.57
CA GLY A 110 5.78 3.89 3.54
C GLY A 110 5.37 3.41 2.16
N GLY A 111 5.14 2.10 2.07
CA GLY A 111 4.66 1.46 0.86
C GLY A 111 3.93 0.17 1.13
N ILE A 112 3.02 -0.18 0.22
CA ILE A 112 2.21 -1.38 0.27
C ILE A 112 2.51 -2.22 -0.96
N LEU A 113 2.81 -3.50 -0.75
CA LEU A 113 3.08 -4.48 -1.80
C LEU A 113 2.04 -5.60 -1.73
N VAL A 114 1.14 -5.65 -2.70
CA VAL A 114 0.17 -6.75 -2.81
C VAL A 114 0.61 -7.70 -3.92
N GLU A 115 0.73 -8.96 -3.58
CA GLU A 115 1.08 -10.05 -4.50
C GLU A 115 0.00 -11.13 -4.45
N ALA A 116 -0.68 -11.33 -5.59
CA ALA A 116 -1.72 -12.35 -5.72
C ALA A 116 -1.13 -13.68 -6.20
N ALA A 117 -1.63 -14.79 -5.65
CA ALA A 117 -1.22 -16.14 -6.00
C ALA A 117 -2.38 -17.13 -5.86
N ARG A 118 -2.09 -18.40 -6.13
CA ARG A 118 -2.99 -19.53 -5.84
C ARG A 118 -2.28 -20.51 -4.93
N ASP A 119 -3.05 -21.12 -4.03
CA ASP A 119 -2.54 -22.19 -3.18
C ASP A 119 -2.48 -23.54 -3.94
N ASN A 120 -1.97 -24.57 -3.28
CA ASN A 120 -1.81 -25.90 -3.85
C ASN A 120 -3.13 -26.58 -4.23
N GLU A 121 -4.26 -26.06 -3.75
CA GLU A 121 -5.60 -26.48 -4.15
C GLU A 121 -6.19 -25.60 -5.27
N GLY A 122 -5.45 -24.63 -5.77
CA GLY A 122 -5.88 -23.68 -6.80
C GLY A 122 -6.72 -22.51 -6.29
N LYS A 123 -6.94 -22.38 -4.97
CA LYS A 123 -7.71 -21.28 -4.39
C LYS A 123 -6.90 -19.97 -4.41
N PRO A 124 -7.51 -18.85 -4.82
CA PRO A 124 -6.81 -17.57 -4.89
C PRO A 124 -6.56 -17.00 -3.49
N PHE A 125 -5.43 -16.33 -3.33
CA PHE A 125 -5.08 -15.52 -2.17
C PHE A 125 -4.18 -14.35 -2.58
N ALA A 126 -3.99 -13.41 -1.69
CA ALA A 126 -2.98 -12.36 -1.83
C ALA A 126 -2.14 -12.26 -0.54
N VAL A 127 -0.92 -11.79 -0.67
CA VAL A 127 -0.11 -11.33 0.46
C VAL A 127 0.01 -9.81 0.36
N CYS A 128 -0.36 -9.13 1.43
CA CYS A 128 -0.24 -7.69 1.56
C CYS A 128 0.94 -7.35 2.47
N GLY A 129 2.04 -6.91 1.88
CA GLY A 129 3.21 -6.39 2.59
C GLY A 129 3.06 -4.90 2.86
N ILE A 130 3.37 -4.49 4.06
CA ILE A 130 3.27 -3.12 4.57
C ILE A 130 4.60 -2.74 5.20
N GLY A 131 5.28 -1.75 4.61
CA GLY A 131 6.47 -1.14 5.16
C GLY A 131 6.19 0.31 5.53
N VAL A 132 6.46 0.70 6.79
CA VAL A 132 6.37 2.09 7.24
C VAL A 132 7.65 2.47 7.95
N ASN A 133 8.28 3.55 7.52
CA ASN A 133 9.43 4.12 8.20
C ASN A 133 8.94 4.72 9.53
N VAL A 134 9.51 4.27 10.64
CA VAL A 134 9.16 4.75 11.98
C VAL A 134 10.31 5.55 12.57
N ASN A 135 11.41 4.89 12.91
CA ASN A 135 12.58 5.51 13.54
C ASN A 135 13.81 5.51 12.63
N TYR A 136 13.85 4.64 11.62
CA TYR A 136 14.94 4.57 10.67
C TYR A 136 14.48 5.05 9.30
N VAL A 137 15.26 5.94 8.71
CA VAL A 137 14.99 6.52 7.39
C VAL A 137 16.15 6.21 6.45
N PRO A 138 15.91 5.56 5.29
CA PRO A 138 16.94 5.35 4.29
C PRO A 138 17.52 6.68 3.79
N SER A 139 18.84 6.79 3.72
CA SER A 139 19.52 7.97 3.20
C SER A 139 19.56 8.03 1.67
N GLU A 140 19.46 6.87 1.01
CA GLU A 140 19.47 6.79 -0.44
C GLU A 140 18.10 7.05 -1.02
N VAL A 141 18.03 7.94 -2.00
CA VAL A 141 16.82 8.19 -2.79
C VAL A 141 16.93 7.38 -4.07
N PRO A 142 16.02 6.43 -4.34
CA PRO A 142 16.01 5.70 -5.60
C PRO A 142 15.82 6.66 -6.79
N ASP A 143 16.39 6.35 -7.93
CA ASP A 143 16.25 7.15 -9.16
C ASP A 143 14.78 7.45 -9.46
N GLY A 144 14.46 8.74 -9.55
CA GLY A 144 13.09 9.22 -9.73
C GLY A 144 12.14 8.91 -8.56
N GLY A 145 12.65 8.49 -7.40
CA GLY A 145 11.89 8.30 -6.16
C GLY A 145 11.66 9.60 -5.40
N LEU A 146 10.89 9.52 -4.32
CA LEU A 146 10.82 10.56 -3.30
C LEU A 146 11.85 10.27 -2.20
N PRO A 147 12.46 11.30 -1.59
CA PRO A 147 13.26 11.08 -0.38
C PRO A 147 12.39 10.45 0.71
N ALA A 148 13.00 9.74 1.63
CA ALA A 148 12.27 9.08 2.71
C ALA A 148 12.06 10.01 3.91
N ILE A 149 11.02 9.69 4.73
CA ILE A 149 10.73 10.31 6.02
C ILE A 149 10.23 9.22 6.97
N GLY A 150 10.46 9.38 8.28
CA GLY A 150 9.94 8.52 9.34
C GLY A 150 8.80 9.14 10.12
N LEU A 151 8.05 8.33 10.85
CA LEU A 151 7.03 8.84 11.77
C LEU A 151 7.64 9.69 12.88
N SER A 152 8.86 9.37 13.33
CA SER A 152 9.61 10.15 14.32
C SER A 152 10.02 11.55 13.84
N ASP A 153 10.07 11.78 12.53
CA ASP A 153 10.32 13.11 11.95
C ASP A 153 9.04 13.97 11.91
N LEU A 154 7.88 13.32 12.01
CA LEU A 154 6.55 13.96 11.96
C LEU A 154 5.99 14.20 13.37
N ASN A 155 6.33 13.37 14.34
CA ASN A 155 5.76 13.42 15.68
C ASN A 155 6.76 12.89 16.72
N GLU A 156 6.94 13.67 17.83
CA GLU A 156 7.83 13.28 18.93
C GLU A 156 7.29 12.11 19.76
N ASN A 157 5.97 11.88 19.74
CA ASN A 157 5.29 10.87 20.54
C ASN A 157 4.84 9.68 19.70
N VAL A 158 5.77 9.01 19.01
CA VAL A 158 5.45 7.80 18.25
C VAL A 158 5.33 6.61 19.20
N PRO A 159 4.22 5.84 19.17
CA PRO A 159 4.06 4.63 19.98
C PRO A 159 5.12 3.57 19.66
N ALA A 160 5.32 2.65 20.58
CA ALA A 160 6.20 1.50 20.35
C ALA A 160 5.77 0.73 19.07
N ILE A 161 6.75 0.25 18.31
CA ILE A 161 6.50 -0.43 17.01
C ILE A 161 5.53 -1.61 17.18
N ASP A 162 5.59 -2.35 18.29
CA ASP A 162 4.69 -3.48 18.56
C ASP A 162 3.23 -3.06 18.73
N VAL A 163 2.98 -1.84 19.19
CA VAL A 163 1.63 -1.26 19.27
C VAL A 163 1.16 -0.93 17.85
N LEU A 164 1.97 -0.20 17.09
CA LEU A 164 1.67 0.14 15.70
C LEU A 164 1.45 -1.11 14.82
N LEU A 165 2.29 -2.14 14.97
CA LEU A 165 2.15 -3.41 14.26
C LEU A 165 0.77 -4.04 14.50
N LYS A 166 0.31 -4.11 15.74
CA LYS A 166 -0.98 -4.70 16.09
C LYS A 166 -2.14 -3.86 15.56
N GLU A 167 -2.09 -2.55 15.73
CA GLU A 167 -3.12 -1.64 15.24
C GLU A 167 -3.26 -1.71 13.71
N VAL A 168 -2.14 -1.64 12.99
CA VAL A 168 -2.12 -1.76 11.52
C VAL A 168 -2.61 -3.14 11.06
N TYR A 169 -2.16 -4.21 11.71
CA TYR A 169 -2.61 -5.57 11.40
C TYR A 169 -4.14 -5.69 11.51
N HIS A 170 -4.71 -5.30 12.65
CA HIS A 170 -6.15 -5.39 12.88
C HIS A 170 -6.94 -4.49 11.92
N ALA A 171 -6.48 -3.26 11.70
CA ALA A 171 -7.12 -2.34 10.79
C ALA A 171 -7.19 -2.89 9.36
N VAL A 172 -6.07 -3.46 8.86
CA VAL A 172 -6.01 -4.00 7.49
C VAL A 172 -6.90 -5.23 7.33
N VAL A 173 -6.86 -6.19 8.26
CA VAL A 173 -7.72 -7.38 8.19
C VAL A 173 -9.19 -6.97 8.20
N SER A 174 -9.61 -6.12 9.16
CA SER A 174 -10.99 -5.66 9.27
C SER A 174 -11.46 -4.84 8.06
N ALA A 175 -10.59 -3.98 7.52
CA ALA A 175 -10.92 -3.17 6.35
C ALA A 175 -11.09 -4.02 5.08
N VAL A 176 -10.26 -5.05 4.91
CA VAL A 176 -10.36 -5.96 3.76
C VAL A 176 -11.63 -6.81 3.85
N ASP A 177 -12.02 -7.28 5.05
CA ASP A 177 -13.28 -8.01 5.26
C ASP A 177 -14.49 -7.11 4.94
N ALA A 178 -14.53 -5.91 5.51
CA ALA A 178 -15.59 -4.95 5.25
C ALA A 178 -15.68 -4.55 3.77
N TRP A 179 -14.52 -4.32 3.12
CA TRP A 179 -14.47 -4.03 1.69
C TRP A 179 -15.01 -5.18 0.84
N ALA A 180 -14.68 -6.43 1.19
CA ALA A 180 -15.16 -7.60 0.46
C ALA A 180 -16.69 -7.73 0.57
N ASP A 181 -17.27 -7.52 1.77
CA ASP A 181 -18.70 -7.55 2.00
C ASP A 181 -19.42 -6.44 1.22
N LEU A 182 -18.91 -5.21 1.27
CA LEU A 182 -19.47 -4.08 0.53
C LEU A 182 -19.38 -4.29 -0.99
N LEU A 183 -18.25 -4.81 -1.47
CA LEU A 183 -18.06 -5.07 -2.90
C LEU A 183 -19.01 -6.14 -3.44
N ASN A 184 -19.27 -7.19 -2.65
CA ASN A 184 -20.25 -8.22 -2.97
C ASN A 184 -21.70 -7.71 -2.98
N ALA A 185 -21.98 -6.60 -2.28
CA ALA A 185 -23.27 -5.92 -2.29
C ALA A 185 -23.43 -4.91 -3.44
N THR A 186 -22.35 -4.63 -4.22
CA THR A 186 -22.40 -3.76 -5.40
C THR A 186 -22.73 -4.53 -6.67
N GLU A 187 -22.93 -3.83 -7.77
CA GLU A 187 -23.13 -4.44 -9.09
C GLU A 187 -21.87 -5.23 -9.51
N GLU A 188 -22.07 -6.35 -10.23
CA GLU A 188 -20.98 -7.26 -10.63
C GLU A 188 -19.84 -6.56 -11.39
N ASN A 189 -20.16 -5.57 -12.20
CA ASN A 189 -19.22 -4.76 -12.99
C ASN A 189 -18.66 -3.55 -12.25
N ALA A 190 -19.04 -3.32 -10.98
CA ALA A 190 -18.44 -2.26 -10.20
C ALA A 190 -16.92 -2.43 -10.11
N GLY A 191 -16.18 -1.33 -10.18
CA GLY A 191 -14.72 -1.34 -10.02
C GLY A 191 -14.31 -1.77 -8.61
N PRO A 192 -13.09 -2.30 -8.41
CA PRO A 192 -12.63 -2.78 -7.12
C PRO A 192 -12.58 -1.70 -6.04
N LEU A 193 -12.50 -0.44 -6.40
CA LEU A 193 -12.52 0.68 -5.45
C LEU A 193 -13.92 1.24 -5.19
N ALA A 194 -14.98 0.77 -5.87
CA ALA A 194 -16.32 1.34 -5.73
C ALA A 194 -16.76 1.56 -4.27
N PRO A 195 -16.58 0.61 -3.33
CA PRO A 195 -16.99 0.81 -1.93
C PRO A 195 -16.21 1.89 -1.18
N VAL A 196 -14.95 2.13 -1.54
CA VAL A 196 -14.02 3.02 -0.83
C VAL A 196 -13.56 4.21 -1.67
N HIS A 197 -14.09 4.36 -2.89
CA HIS A 197 -13.60 5.31 -3.88
C HIS A 197 -13.53 6.75 -3.36
N GLY A 198 -14.63 7.25 -2.78
CA GLY A 198 -14.68 8.62 -2.25
C GLY A 198 -13.66 8.87 -1.14
N GLN A 199 -13.54 7.90 -0.22
CA GLN A 199 -12.57 7.96 0.88
C GLN A 199 -11.14 7.91 0.33
N TYR A 200 -10.85 7.01 -0.63
CA TYR A 200 -9.54 6.90 -1.24
C TYR A 200 -9.10 8.19 -1.94
N VAL A 201 -9.98 8.76 -2.77
CA VAL A 201 -9.70 10.02 -3.50
C VAL A 201 -9.47 11.19 -2.53
N ALA A 202 -10.24 11.27 -1.42
CA ALA A 202 -10.08 12.32 -0.42
C ALA A 202 -8.71 12.30 0.30
N HIS A 203 -8.05 11.12 0.36
CA HIS A 203 -6.74 10.97 0.99
C HIS A 203 -5.57 10.97 0.01
N LEU A 204 -5.85 11.07 -1.31
CA LEU A 204 -4.78 11.09 -2.31
C LEU A 204 -4.00 12.39 -2.28
N ASN A 205 -2.68 12.25 -2.44
CA ASN A 205 -1.77 13.36 -2.69
C ASN A 205 -1.88 13.83 -4.14
N TRP A 206 -1.62 15.11 -4.38
CA TRP A 206 -1.56 15.75 -5.69
C TRP A 206 -2.89 15.85 -6.48
N ILE A 207 -4.02 15.53 -5.89
CA ILE A 207 -5.32 15.79 -6.55
C ILE A 207 -5.45 17.30 -6.82
N GLY A 208 -5.73 17.64 -8.08
CA GLY A 208 -5.80 19.03 -8.56
C GLY A 208 -4.45 19.65 -8.95
N GLU A 209 -3.34 18.96 -8.71
CA GLU A 209 -2.00 19.46 -9.02
C GLU A 209 -1.51 18.99 -10.40
N HIS A 210 -0.53 19.71 -10.95
CA HIS A 210 0.15 19.30 -12.18
C HIS A 210 1.10 18.14 -11.91
N VAL A 211 0.93 17.06 -12.69
CA VAL A 211 1.73 15.84 -12.58
C VAL A 211 2.24 15.38 -13.95
N ILE A 212 3.28 14.55 -13.91
CA ILE A 212 3.76 13.77 -15.05
C ILE A 212 3.48 12.29 -14.77
N ALA A 213 2.80 11.61 -15.70
CA ALA A 213 2.73 10.16 -15.75
C ALA A 213 3.96 9.63 -16.50
N ARG A 214 4.73 8.74 -15.84
CA ARG A 214 5.93 8.11 -16.43
C ARG A 214 5.74 6.61 -16.53
N SER A 215 6.20 6.05 -17.64
CA SER A 215 6.29 4.59 -17.83
C SER A 215 7.28 3.94 -16.84
N PRO A 216 7.27 2.60 -16.70
CA PRO A 216 8.31 1.89 -15.95
C PRO A 216 9.74 2.11 -16.47
N ALA A 217 9.88 2.41 -17.77
CA ALA A 217 11.16 2.75 -18.39
C ALA A 217 11.59 4.22 -18.15
N GLY A 218 10.71 5.03 -17.51
CA GLY A 218 11.00 6.43 -17.23
C GLY A 218 10.48 7.42 -18.28
N ASP A 219 9.88 6.94 -19.39
CA ASP A 219 9.35 7.79 -20.44
C ASP A 219 8.14 8.59 -19.97
N GLU A 220 8.02 9.83 -20.42
CA GLU A 220 6.82 10.62 -20.18
C GLU A 220 5.66 10.13 -21.05
N LEU A 221 4.59 9.65 -20.39
CA LEU A 221 3.38 9.19 -21.07
C LEU A 221 2.35 10.30 -21.23
N ALA A 222 2.23 11.17 -20.22
CA ALA A 222 1.32 12.30 -20.20
C ALA A 222 1.76 13.32 -19.16
N ARG A 223 1.32 14.58 -19.38
CA ARG A 223 1.46 15.70 -18.47
C ARG A 223 0.12 16.42 -18.36
N GLY A 224 -0.27 16.81 -17.16
CA GLY A 224 -1.53 17.51 -16.93
C GLY A 224 -1.93 17.53 -15.46
N ILE A 225 -3.21 17.83 -15.19
CA ILE A 225 -3.75 17.91 -13.84
C ILE A 225 -4.25 16.53 -13.39
N PHE A 226 -3.78 16.04 -12.26
CA PHE A 226 -4.28 14.81 -11.65
C PHE A 226 -5.69 15.03 -11.07
N LYS A 227 -6.71 14.58 -11.78
CA LYS A 227 -8.13 14.85 -11.43
C LYS A 227 -8.66 13.89 -10.38
N THR A 228 -8.38 12.61 -10.55
CA THR A 228 -8.94 11.55 -9.68
C THR A 228 -8.26 10.21 -9.96
N VAL A 229 -8.62 9.21 -9.17
CA VAL A 229 -8.50 7.79 -9.51
C VAL A 229 -9.92 7.28 -9.75
N ASP A 230 -10.15 6.52 -10.81
CA ASP A 230 -11.48 5.95 -11.06
C ASP A 230 -11.76 4.71 -10.18
N ALA A 231 -13.00 4.21 -10.24
CA ALA A 231 -13.41 3.04 -9.47
C ALA A 231 -12.62 1.75 -9.82
N PHE A 232 -11.92 1.73 -10.97
CA PHE A 232 -11.03 0.63 -11.37
C PHE A 232 -9.58 0.81 -10.90
N GLY A 233 -9.28 1.89 -10.18
CA GLY A 233 -7.95 2.17 -9.66
C GLY A 233 -7.02 2.86 -10.66
N ARG A 234 -7.52 3.36 -11.80
CA ARG A 234 -6.73 4.06 -12.81
C ARG A 234 -6.58 5.53 -12.45
N ALA A 235 -5.35 6.06 -12.55
CA ALA A 235 -5.10 7.48 -12.39
C ALA A 235 -5.63 8.25 -13.61
N CYS A 236 -6.46 9.26 -13.39
CA CYS A 236 -7.06 10.08 -14.42
C CYS A 236 -6.41 11.47 -14.46
N ILE A 237 -5.77 11.80 -15.57
CA ILE A 237 -5.04 13.05 -15.80
C ILE A 237 -5.72 13.84 -16.91
N GLU A 238 -6.09 15.09 -16.64
CA GLU A 238 -6.58 16.03 -17.61
C GLU A 238 -5.41 16.67 -18.34
N THR A 239 -5.27 16.36 -19.61
CA THR A 239 -4.23 16.87 -20.50
C THR A 239 -4.84 17.88 -21.48
N GLU A 240 -4.03 18.60 -22.27
CA GLU A 240 -4.51 19.46 -23.36
C GLU A 240 -5.38 18.70 -24.39
N GLY A 241 -5.12 17.40 -24.56
CA GLY A 241 -5.88 16.51 -25.46
C GLY A 241 -7.10 15.84 -24.81
N GLY A 242 -7.47 16.20 -23.57
CA GLY A 242 -8.57 15.64 -22.80
C GLY A 242 -8.13 14.67 -21.68
N LEU A 243 -9.10 14.00 -21.09
CA LEU A 243 -8.87 13.10 -19.96
C LEU A 243 -8.19 11.79 -20.41
N ARG A 244 -7.07 11.45 -19.79
CA ARG A 244 -6.35 10.18 -19.99
C ARG A 244 -6.33 9.39 -18.70
N SER A 245 -6.52 8.08 -18.80
CA SER A 245 -6.50 7.15 -17.65
C SER A 245 -5.35 6.16 -17.78
N PHE A 246 -4.65 5.90 -16.68
CA PHE A 246 -3.47 5.02 -16.63
C PHE A 246 -3.64 3.95 -15.57
N HIS A 247 -3.38 2.70 -15.92
CA HIS A 247 -3.28 1.61 -14.97
C HIS A 247 -1.97 1.69 -14.17
N PHE A 248 -1.96 1.19 -12.94
CA PHE A 248 -0.78 1.25 -12.06
C PHE A 248 0.43 0.45 -12.59
N GLU A 249 0.20 -0.48 -13.50
CA GLU A 249 1.28 -1.20 -14.20
C GLU A 249 1.90 -0.37 -15.32
N GLU A 250 1.14 0.52 -15.92
CA GLU A 250 1.56 1.34 -17.06
C GLU A 250 2.31 2.59 -16.62
N ALA A 251 1.93 3.15 -15.47
CA ALA A 251 2.43 4.45 -15.07
C ALA A 251 2.76 4.57 -13.57
N SER A 252 3.54 5.61 -13.27
CA SER A 252 3.70 6.20 -11.94
C SER A 252 3.57 7.72 -12.06
N LEU A 253 3.03 8.38 -11.03
CA LEU A 253 2.91 9.82 -11.00
C LEU A 253 4.09 10.48 -10.31
N ARG A 254 4.49 11.64 -10.85
CA ARG A 254 5.47 12.54 -10.26
C ARG A 254 4.89 13.95 -10.25
N PRO A 255 5.18 14.79 -9.24
CA PRO A 255 4.83 16.19 -9.31
C PRO A 255 5.60 16.84 -10.46
N LEU A 256 5.00 17.83 -11.09
CA LEU A 256 5.72 18.72 -11.96
C LEU A 256 6.52 19.64 -11.02
N SER A 257 7.82 19.38 -10.85
CA SER A 257 8.70 20.31 -10.14
C SER A 257 8.71 21.63 -10.88
N GLU A 258 8.44 22.72 -10.19
CA GLU A 258 8.69 24.07 -10.69
C GLU A 258 10.17 24.31 -10.96
#